data_dc324c8d85c1b8b983b3fdb4a401ce32
#
_entry.id   dc324c8d85c1b8b983b3fdb4a401ce32
#
_cell.length_a   1.000
_cell.length_b   1.000
_cell.length_c   1.000
_cell.angle_alpha   90.00
_cell.angle_beta   90.00
_cell.angle_gamma   90.00
#
_symmetry.space_group_name_H-M   'P 1'
#
loop_
_entity.id
_entity.type
_entity.pdbx_description
1 polymer ?
#
loop_
_entity_poly.entity_id
_entity_poly.type
_entity_poly.pdbx_seq_one_letter_code
_entity_poly.pdbx_strand_id
1 'polypeptide(L)'
;TNRKPVRIGDVRDDKRYFNGVENATSFETQSILGVPLITKNKVIGVLEALNKKGGEFTDGDEELLLVLGYQAAVAIENTRLFQQSDLISEFVHELRTPLASLSTATYLLLRPEISSKQHEQIVNNIHSETLRLSALASSFLDLSRLESGRAHFKYERVSIKKLFSDCREIMQSKADELKVKVEIDLPDDLPDLEADPDKMKQVILNLLSNAIKYNRSEGTVTLEANVNNEEMQLVVQDTGYGIPEDAMKHLFKKFFRAHETEDKVAGTGLGLSISKQIVQGHRGSIEVKSKAGEGTSFIIYLPLRAARD
;
A
#
# COMPACT_ATOMS: atom_id res chain seq x y z
N THR A 1 16.54 -14.87 -18.45
CA THR A 1 17.27 -13.65 -18.86
C THR A 1 18.76 -13.94 -18.79
N ASN A 2 19.45 -13.91 -19.95
CA ASN A 2 20.86 -14.33 -20.06
C ASN A 2 21.85 -13.27 -19.53
N ARG A 3 21.40 -12.22 -18.87
CA ARG A 3 22.24 -11.09 -18.39
C ARG A 3 23.15 -10.47 -19.47
N LYS A 4 22.78 -10.61 -20.73
CA LYS A 4 23.53 -10.12 -21.88
C LYS A 4 22.67 -9.14 -22.67
N PRO A 5 23.30 -8.19 -23.35
CA PRO A 5 22.59 -7.35 -24.33
C PRO A 5 21.86 -8.19 -25.39
N VAL A 6 20.79 -7.64 -25.90
CA VAL A 6 20.02 -8.23 -27.01
C VAL A 6 19.84 -7.15 -28.06
N ARG A 7 20.19 -7.51 -29.29
CA ARG A 7 20.06 -6.66 -30.48
C ARG A 7 19.11 -7.33 -31.47
N ILE A 8 18.04 -6.65 -31.85
CA ILE A 8 17.03 -7.11 -32.79
C ILE A 8 16.94 -6.08 -33.92
N GLY A 9 17.32 -6.46 -35.11
CA GLY A 9 17.34 -5.56 -36.32
C GLY A 9 15.92 -5.32 -36.85
N ASP A 10 15.09 -6.36 -36.91
CA ASP A 10 13.67 -6.27 -37.25
C ASP A 10 12.86 -7.14 -36.24
N VAL A 11 11.97 -6.50 -35.49
CA VAL A 11 11.17 -7.19 -34.47
C VAL A 11 10.20 -8.20 -35.06
N ARG A 12 9.80 -8.05 -36.33
CA ARG A 12 8.89 -8.95 -37.03
C ARG A 12 9.49 -10.34 -37.24
N ASP A 13 10.81 -10.42 -37.27
CA ASP A 13 11.56 -11.66 -37.47
C ASP A 13 11.87 -12.39 -36.16
N ASP A 14 11.65 -11.75 -35.00
CA ASP A 14 11.95 -12.35 -33.71
C ASP A 14 10.68 -12.91 -33.01
N LYS A 15 10.63 -14.23 -32.89
CA LYS A 15 9.49 -14.97 -32.26
C LYS A 15 9.21 -14.58 -30.79
N ARG A 16 10.15 -13.90 -30.12
CA ARG A 16 10.01 -13.45 -28.73
C ARG A 16 9.32 -12.10 -28.62
N TYR A 17 9.13 -11.41 -29.74
CA TYR A 17 8.50 -10.08 -29.75
C TYR A 17 7.02 -10.17 -29.41
N PHE A 18 6.56 -9.31 -28.50
CA PHE A 18 5.18 -9.23 -28.04
C PHE A 18 4.55 -7.88 -28.41
N ASN A 19 3.54 -7.89 -29.27
CA ASN A 19 2.90 -6.70 -29.85
C ASN A 19 1.94 -5.98 -28.85
N GLY A 20 1.81 -6.43 -27.61
CA GLY A 20 0.84 -5.88 -26.67
C GLY A 20 1.06 -4.41 -26.33
N VAL A 21 2.31 -3.93 -26.37
CA VAL A 21 2.66 -2.53 -26.10
C VAL A 21 2.30 -1.62 -27.28
N GLU A 22 2.48 -2.09 -28.51
CA GLU A 22 2.10 -1.34 -29.73
C GLU A 22 0.60 -1.08 -29.78
N ASN A 23 -0.20 -2.09 -29.44
CA ASN A 23 -1.66 -1.98 -29.39
C ASN A 23 -2.15 -0.94 -28.37
N ALA A 24 -1.38 -0.73 -27.29
CA ALA A 24 -1.71 0.21 -26.24
C ALA A 24 -1.19 1.64 -26.51
N THR A 25 -0.08 1.79 -27.25
CA THR A 25 0.62 3.08 -27.40
C THR A 25 0.56 3.66 -28.81
N SER A 26 0.10 2.91 -29.81
CA SER A 26 0.17 3.24 -31.25
C SER A 26 1.61 3.53 -31.73
N PHE A 27 2.63 3.02 -31.01
CA PHE A 27 4.04 3.18 -31.36
C PHE A 27 4.53 1.92 -32.05
N GLU A 28 4.85 2.01 -33.36
CA GLU A 28 5.36 0.89 -34.12
C GLU A 28 6.86 0.69 -33.86
N THR A 29 7.20 -0.47 -33.28
CA THR A 29 8.59 -0.86 -32.99
C THR A 29 9.17 -1.62 -34.21
N GLN A 30 10.31 -1.18 -34.71
CA GLN A 30 11.01 -1.81 -35.83
C GLN A 30 12.29 -2.51 -35.40
N SER A 31 13.10 -1.86 -34.58
CA SER A 31 14.36 -2.42 -34.08
C SER A 31 14.53 -2.14 -32.57
N ILE A 32 15.22 -3.06 -31.88
CA ILE A 32 15.44 -2.99 -30.44
C ILE A 32 16.89 -3.26 -30.11
N LEU A 33 17.46 -2.45 -29.23
CA LEU A 33 18.67 -2.75 -28.47
C LEU A 33 18.34 -2.71 -26.98
N GLY A 34 18.36 -3.85 -26.32
CA GLY A 34 18.08 -4.00 -24.89
C GLY A 34 19.33 -4.37 -24.11
N VAL A 35 19.60 -3.65 -23.02
CA VAL A 35 20.70 -3.96 -22.09
C VAL A 35 20.19 -4.19 -20.68
N PRO A 36 20.72 -5.18 -19.93
CA PRO A 36 20.26 -5.43 -18.57
C PRO A 36 20.79 -4.38 -17.61
N LEU A 37 19.92 -3.88 -16.74
CA LEU A 37 20.28 -3.07 -15.59
C LEU A 37 20.73 -3.99 -14.45
N ILE A 38 22.02 -4.04 -14.15
CA ILE A 38 22.60 -4.98 -13.19
C ILE A 38 23.21 -4.24 -12.00
N THR A 39 22.81 -4.64 -10.78
CA THR A 39 23.46 -4.21 -9.54
C THR A 39 23.79 -5.42 -8.67
N LYS A 40 24.95 -5.46 -8.03
CA LYS A 40 25.36 -6.55 -7.10
C LYS A 40 24.99 -7.95 -7.63
N ASN A 41 25.25 -8.23 -8.90
CA ASN A 41 24.92 -9.49 -9.58
C ASN A 41 23.42 -9.80 -9.75
N LYS A 42 22.52 -8.85 -9.54
CA LYS A 42 21.09 -9.01 -9.78
C LYS A 42 20.64 -8.10 -10.93
N VAL A 43 19.83 -8.64 -11.84
CA VAL A 43 19.13 -7.84 -12.86
C VAL A 43 17.95 -7.16 -12.17
N ILE A 44 17.89 -5.83 -12.22
CA ILE A 44 16.82 -5.02 -11.64
C ILE A 44 15.87 -4.46 -12.68
N GLY A 45 16.22 -4.56 -13.97
CA GLY A 45 15.42 -4.10 -15.09
C GLY A 45 16.15 -4.26 -16.40
N VAL A 46 15.59 -3.69 -17.45
CA VAL A 46 16.17 -3.61 -18.81
C VAL A 46 16.06 -2.17 -19.27
N LEU A 47 17.09 -1.65 -19.91
CA LEU A 47 17.08 -0.38 -20.64
C LEU A 47 17.01 -0.70 -22.13
N GLU A 48 16.02 -0.12 -22.81
CA GLU A 48 15.81 -0.39 -24.24
C GLU A 48 15.93 0.90 -25.06
N ALA A 49 16.62 0.82 -26.18
CA ALA A 49 16.60 1.80 -27.25
C ALA A 49 15.82 1.22 -28.43
N LEU A 50 14.85 1.99 -28.92
CA LEU A 50 13.94 1.54 -29.98
C LEU A 50 14.18 2.36 -31.27
N ASN A 51 14.00 1.72 -32.41
CA ASN A 51 13.91 2.38 -33.74
C ASN A 51 15.12 3.27 -34.06
N LYS A 52 16.30 2.68 -34.16
CA LYS A 52 17.50 3.43 -34.58
C LYS A 52 17.30 4.10 -35.92
N LYS A 53 17.56 5.40 -36.00
CA LYS A 53 17.55 6.15 -37.28
C LYS A 53 18.86 5.92 -38.02
N GLY A 54 18.76 5.53 -39.28
CA GLY A 54 19.92 5.41 -40.16
C GLY A 54 20.65 4.06 -40.13
N GLY A 55 19.94 2.96 -40.00
CA GLY A 55 20.44 1.60 -40.06
C GLY A 55 20.25 0.76 -38.82
N GLU A 56 20.99 -0.32 -38.66
CA GLU A 56 20.93 -1.23 -37.54
C GLU A 56 21.75 -0.73 -36.33
N PHE A 57 21.44 -1.23 -35.13
CA PHE A 57 22.25 -0.98 -33.95
C PHE A 57 23.65 -1.57 -34.12
N THR A 58 24.67 -0.79 -33.84
CA THR A 58 26.09 -1.17 -33.95
C THR A 58 26.66 -1.58 -32.60
N ASP A 59 27.89 -2.13 -32.59
CA ASP A 59 28.61 -2.47 -31.33
C ASP A 59 28.85 -1.21 -30.49
N GLY A 60 29.14 -0.06 -31.15
CA GLY A 60 29.28 1.22 -30.41
C GLY A 60 28.00 1.69 -29.75
N ASP A 61 26.83 1.45 -30.38
CA ASP A 61 25.54 1.74 -29.72
C ASP A 61 25.31 0.84 -28.49
N GLU A 62 25.70 -0.43 -28.60
CA GLU A 62 25.60 -1.39 -27.51
C GLU A 62 26.51 -1.00 -26.33
N GLU A 63 27.76 -0.65 -26.60
CA GLU A 63 28.69 -0.17 -25.56
C GLU A 63 28.17 1.08 -24.88
N LEU A 64 27.69 2.06 -25.65
CA LEU A 64 27.10 3.28 -25.09
C LEU A 64 25.88 2.99 -24.22
N LEU A 65 24.95 2.14 -24.70
CA LEU A 65 23.73 1.79 -23.97
C LEU A 65 24.06 1.00 -22.70
N LEU A 66 25.09 0.12 -22.74
CA LEU A 66 25.61 -0.59 -21.55
C LEU A 66 26.12 0.37 -20.48
N VAL A 67 26.89 1.38 -20.87
CA VAL A 67 27.40 2.42 -19.92
C VAL A 67 26.24 3.17 -19.30
N LEU A 68 25.26 3.61 -20.10
CA LEU A 68 24.04 4.26 -19.61
C LEU A 68 23.22 3.34 -18.70
N GLY A 69 23.09 2.08 -19.08
CA GLY A 69 22.40 1.06 -18.30
C GLY A 69 23.06 0.83 -16.94
N TYR A 70 24.39 0.81 -16.89
CA TYR A 70 25.12 0.70 -15.62
C TYR A 70 24.91 1.92 -14.73
N GLN A 71 24.98 3.14 -15.28
CA GLN A 71 24.75 4.37 -14.54
C GLN A 71 23.30 4.44 -14.02
N ALA A 72 22.32 4.08 -14.88
CA ALA A 72 20.91 4.01 -14.49
C ALA A 72 20.68 3.00 -13.36
N ALA A 73 21.30 1.82 -13.45
CA ALA A 73 21.20 0.80 -12.42
C ALA A 73 21.73 1.28 -11.07
N VAL A 74 22.89 1.96 -11.06
CA VAL A 74 23.48 2.54 -9.85
C VAL A 74 22.58 3.67 -9.29
N ALA A 75 22.04 4.54 -10.14
CA ALA A 75 21.16 5.62 -9.72
C ALA A 75 19.86 5.08 -9.09
N ILE A 76 19.24 4.06 -9.71
CA ILE A 76 18.04 3.40 -9.19
C ILE A 76 18.32 2.75 -7.83
N GLU A 77 19.43 2.02 -7.70
CA GLU A 77 19.81 1.37 -6.43
C GLU A 77 20.09 2.40 -5.33
N ASN A 78 20.81 3.48 -5.65
CA ASN A 78 21.05 4.57 -4.69
C ASN A 78 19.75 5.21 -4.22
N THR A 79 18.83 5.53 -5.15
CA THR A 79 17.52 6.08 -4.81
C THR A 79 16.74 5.15 -3.87
N ARG A 80 16.79 3.85 -4.14
CA ARG A 80 16.14 2.82 -3.30
C ARG A 80 16.75 2.76 -1.91
N LEU A 81 18.08 2.85 -1.81
CA LEU A 81 18.78 2.87 -0.52
C LEU A 81 18.46 4.15 0.29
N PHE A 82 18.37 5.30 -0.36
CA PHE A 82 17.93 6.54 0.29
C PHE A 82 16.51 6.42 0.82
N GLN A 83 15.58 5.92 0.00
CA GLN A 83 14.17 5.71 0.45
C GLN A 83 14.07 4.75 1.64
N GLN A 84 14.90 3.70 1.68
CA GLN A 84 14.98 2.80 2.84
C GLN A 84 15.54 3.49 4.07
N SER A 85 16.57 4.34 3.92
CA SER A 85 17.15 5.12 5.01
C SER A 85 16.15 6.11 5.61
N ASP A 86 15.41 6.82 4.75
CA ASP A 86 14.37 7.75 5.19
C ASP A 86 13.26 7.03 5.96
N LEU A 87 12.80 5.87 5.44
CA LEU A 87 11.81 5.05 6.11
C LEU A 87 12.27 4.59 7.51
N ILE A 88 13.53 4.18 7.64
CA ILE A 88 14.11 3.78 8.93
C ILE A 88 14.18 4.98 9.87
N SER A 89 14.59 6.15 9.38
CA SER A 89 14.67 7.37 10.17
C SER A 89 13.31 7.80 10.73
N GLU A 90 12.27 7.79 9.87
CA GLU A 90 10.88 8.07 10.28
C GLU A 90 10.39 7.03 11.30
N PHE A 91 10.67 5.74 11.07
CA PHE A 91 10.30 4.67 12.01
C PHE A 91 10.95 4.85 13.39
N VAL A 92 12.25 5.17 13.43
CA VAL A 92 12.96 5.43 14.69
C VAL A 92 12.37 6.65 15.41
N HIS A 93 11.97 7.68 14.65
CA HIS A 93 11.32 8.86 15.22
C HIS A 93 9.98 8.49 15.87
N GLU A 94 9.14 7.70 15.16
CA GLU A 94 7.84 7.23 15.66
C GLU A 94 7.96 6.25 16.86
N LEU A 95 9.07 5.51 16.98
CA LEU A 95 9.34 4.68 18.16
C LEU A 95 9.75 5.51 19.38
N ARG A 96 10.43 6.63 19.19
CA ARG A 96 10.98 7.45 20.29
C ARG A 96 9.87 7.99 21.21
N THR A 97 8.78 8.45 20.63
CA THR A 97 7.66 9.06 21.40
C THR A 97 7.02 8.09 22.40
N PRO A 98 6.52 6.91 21.97
CA PRO A 98 5.92 5.94 22.91
C PRO A 98 6.95 5.38 23.91
N LEU A 99 8.22 5.22 23.52
CA LEU A 99 9.29 4.80 24.43
C LEU A 99 9.55 5.85 25.52
N ALA A 100 9.54 7.13 25.19
CA ALA A 100 9.65 8.21 26.17
C ALA A 100 8.46 8.24 27.14
N SER A 101 7.24 8.03 26.60
CA SER A 101 6.00 7.91 27.40
C SER A 101 6.10 6.73 28.38
N LEU A 102 6.51 5.55 27.90
CA LEU A 102 6.72 4.36 28.75
C LEU A 102 7.77 4.60 29.82
N SER A 103 8.90 5.23 29.47
CA SER A 103 9.96 5.56 30.46
C SER A 103 9.45 6.51 31.55
N THR A 104 8.67 7.52 31.17
CA THR A 104 8.04 8.44 32.14
C THR A 104 7.02 7.72 33.01
N ALA A 105 6.17 6.88 32.42
CA ALA A 105 5.16 6.12 33.12
C ALA A 105 5.78 5.15 34.14
N THR A 106 6.83 4.43 33.77
CA THR A 106 7.56 3.53 34.68
C THR A 106 8.24 4.29 35.81
N TYR A 107 8.84 5.47 35.52
CA TYR A 107 9.43 6.33 36.55
C TYR A 107 8.38 6.82 37.55
N LEU A 108 7.18 7.17 37.09
CA LEU A 108 6.08 7.59 37.98
C LEU A 108 5.64 6.46 38.90
N LEU A 109 5.60 5.20 38.43
CA LEU A 109 5.25 4.04 39.27
C LEU A 109 6.22 3.80 40.44
N LEU A 110 7.44 4.29 40.37
CA LEU A 110 8.45 4.17 41.44
C LEU A 110 8.24 5.19 42.58
N ARG A 111 7.33 6.16 42.41
CA ARG A 111 7.06 7.16 43.44
C ARG A 111 6.19 6.57 44.56
N PRO A 112 6.55 6.71 45.83
CA PRO A 112 5.79 6.13 46.94
C PRO A 112 4.42 6.81 47.21
N GLU A 113 4.18 7.98 46.66
CA GLU A 113 3.00 8.84 46.95
C GLU A 113 1.87 8.69 45.91
N ILE A 114 1.88 7.63 45.09
CA ILE A 114 0.89 7.44 44.01
C ILE A 114 -0.39 6.81 44.61
N SER A 115 -1.54 7.43 44.34
CA SER A 115 -2.84 6.84 44.67
C SER A 115 -3.14 5.60 43.83
N SER A 116 -3.95 4.67 44.34
CA SER A 116 -4.36 3.46 43.61
C SER A 116 -4.97 3.78 42.24
N LYS A 117 -5.74 4.87 42.10
CA LYS A 117 -6.33 5.32 40.85
C LYS A 117 -5.28 5.77 39.83
N GLN A 118 -4.27 6.51 40.30
CA GLN A 118 -3.17 6.95 39.45
C GLN A 118 -2.30 5.76 39.00
N HIS A 119 -2.07 4.79 39.91
CA HIS A 119 -1.37 3.55 39.57
C HIS A 119 -2.08 2.80 38.44
N GLU A 120 -3.40 2.60 38.56
CA GLU A 120 -4.20 1.92 37.52
C GLU A 120 -4.16 2.67 36.19
N GLN A 121 -4.26 4.00 36.20
CA GLN A 121 -4.14 4.82 34.99
C GLN A 121 -2.78 4.68 34.31
N ILE A 122 -1.68 4.67 35.09
CA ILE A 122 -0.33 4.54 34.55
C ILE A 122 -0.13 3.16 33.94
N VAL A 123 -0.60 2.09 34.62
CA VAL A 123 -0.52 0.71 34.11
C VAL A 123 -1.30 0.58 32.79
N ASN A 124 -2.51 1.14 32.70
CA ASN A 124 -3.30 1.15 31.49
C ASN A 124 -2.61 1.92 30.35
N ASN A 125 -1.95 3.04 30.65
CA ASN A 125 -1.15 3.78 29.68
C ASN A 125 0.04 2.95 29.18
N ILE A 126 0.77 2.29 30.07
CA ILE A 126 1.86 1.38 29.70
C ILE A 126 1.36 0.28 28.78
N HIS A 127 0.23 -0.34 29.12
CA HIS A 127 -0.35 -1.40 28.31
C HIS A 127 -0.72 -0.90 26.91
N SER A 128 -1.41 0.24 26.81
CA SER A 128 -1.82 0.83 25.53
C SER A 128 -0.63 1.22 24.65
N GLU A 129 0.42 1.83 25.23
CA GLU A 129 1.63 2.18 24.46
C GLU A 129 2.42 0.93 24.02
N THR A 130 2.41 -0.15 24.81
CA THR A 130 3.02 -1.43 24.41
C THR A 130 2.30 -2.05 23.21
N LEU A 131 0.96 -2.05 23.23
CA LEU A 131 0.17 -2.50 22.08
C LEU A 131 0.41 -1.65 20.83
N ARG A 132 0.52 -0.33 21.01
CA ARG A 132 0.83 0.61 19.92
C ARG A 132 2.20 0.33 19.31
N LEU A 133 3.24 0.12 20.12
CA LEU A 133 4.58 -0.25 19.66
C LEU A 133 4.59 -1.56 18.91
N SER A 134 3.88 -2.57 19.41
CA SER A 134 3.76 -3.88 18.71
C SER A 134 3.10 -3.73 17.35
N ALA A 135 2.00 -2.97 17.26
CA ALA A 135 1.32 -2.70 16.00
C ALA A 135 2.20 -1.90 15.02
N LEU A 136 2.96 -0.90 15.51
CA LEU A 136 3.89 -0.11 14.71
C LEU A 136 5.01 -0.99 14.13
N ALA A 137 5.63 -1.84 14.96
CA ALA A 137 6.67 -2.76 14.54
C ALA A 137 6.17 -3.77 13.48
N SER A 138 4.99 -4.36 13.69
CA SER A 138 4.36 -5.28 12.73
C SER A 138 4.06 -4.59 11.40
N SER A 139 3.47 -3.39 11.45
CA SER A 139 3.16 -2.59 10.26
C SER A 139 4.41 -2.19 9.48
N PHE A 140 5.50 -1.85 10.18
CA PHE A 140 6.79 -1.52 9.55
C PHE A 140 7.39 -2.73 8.83
N LEU A 141 7.36 -3.92 9.46
CA LEU A 141 7.84 -5.15 8.83
C LEU A 141 7.03 -5.52 7.59
N ASP A 142 5.69 -5.40 7.66
CA ASP A 142 4.81 -5.63 6.52
C ASP A 142 5.12 -4.67 5.37
N LEU A 143 5.22 -3.36 5.66
CA LEU A 143 5.56 -2.35 4.66
C LEU A 143 6.93 -2.62 4.02
N SER A 144 7.94 -2.94 4.83
CA SER A 144 9.30 -3.25 4.34
C SER A 144 9.32 -4.46 3.41
N ARG A 145 8.51 -5.50 3.70
CA ARG A 145 8.38 -6.68 2.82
C ARG A 145 7.68 -6.33 1.51
N LEU A 146 6.61 -5.55 1.56
CA LEU A 146 5.87 -5.10 0.38
C LEU A 146 6.75 -4.24 -0.54
N GLU A 147 7.45 -3.24 0.01
CA GLU A 147 8.30 -2.34 -0.77
C GLU A 147 9.56 -3.01 -1.36
N SER A 148 10.09 -4.01 -0.67
CA SER A 148 11.24 -4.76 -1.19
C SER A 148 10.88 -5.75 -2.30
N GLY A 149 9.60 -5.89 -2.64
CA GLY A 149 9.11 -6.90 -3.59
C GLY A 149 9.28 -8.34 -3.09
N ARG A 150 9.45 -8.53 -1.77
CA ARG A 150 9.57 -9.84 -1.12
C ARG A 150 8.23 -10.37 -0.61
N ALA A 151 7.17 -9.58 -0.72
CA ALA A 151 5.83 -10.04 -0.41
C ALA A 151 5.39 -11.03 -1.50
N HIS A 152 5.07 -12.25 -1.09
CA HIS A 152 4.45 -13.25 -1.95
C HIS A 152 2.96 -13.26 -1.68
N PHE A 153 2.15 -12.99 -2.70
CA PHE A 153 0.70 -13.05 -2.60
C PHE A 153 0.23 -14.46 -2.93
N LYS A 154 -0.67 -14.99 -2.09
CA LYS A 154 -1.31 -16.29 -2.31
C LYS A 154 -2.69 -16.05 -2.92
N TYR A 155 -2.79 -16.16 -4.24
CA TYR A 155 -4.03 -15.92 -4.93
C TYR A 155 -5.00 -17.09 -4.77
N GLU A 156 -6.19 -16.79 -4.24
CA GLU A 156 -7.30 -17.74 -4.04
C GLU A 156 -8.61 -17.07 -4.50
N ARG A 157 -9.67 -17.85 -4.63
CA ARG A 157 -11.01 -17.31 -4.87
C ARG A 157 -11.58 -16.75 -3.57
N VAL A 158 -11.85 -15.46 -3.55
CA VAL A 158 -12.34 -14.71 -2.39
C VAL A 158 -13.78 -14.27 -2.63
N SER A 159 -14.69 -14.77 -1.82
CA SER A 159 -16.05 -14.25 -1.77
C SER A 159 -16.08 -12.93 -1.02
N ILE A 160 -16.40 -11.85 -1.72
CA ILE A 160 -16.45 -10.50 -1.13
C ILE A 160 -17.54 -10.41 -0.05
N LYS A 161 -18.67 -11.09 -0.26
CA LYS A 161 -19.73 -11.17 0.75
C LYS A 161 -19.23 -11.74 2.08
N LYS A 162 -18.45 -12.82 2.03
CA LYS A 162 -17.84 -13.42 3.21
C LYS A 162 -16.77 -12.50 3.81
N LEU A 163 -15.89 -11.94 3.00
CA LEU A 163 -14.83 -11.03 3.43
C LEU A 163 -15.41 -9.83 4.20
N PHE A 164 -16.44 -9.18 3.66
CA PHE A 164 -17.08 -8.04 4.31
C PHE A 164 -17.81 -8.43 5.59
N SER A 165 -18.51 -9.59 5.59
CA SER A 165 -19.17 -10.11 6.78
C SER A 165 -18.17 -10.40 7.91
N ASP A 166 -17.05 -11.06 7.61
CA ASP A 166 -16.00 -11.37 8.58
C ASP A 166 -15.36 -10.08 9.14
N CYS A 167 -15.08 -9.09 8.26
CA CYS A 167 -14.52 -7.81 8.68
C CYS A 167 -15.50 -7.01 9.56
N ARG A 168 -16.79 -6.99 9.22
CA ARG A 168 -17.84 -6.36 10.03
C ARG A 168 -17.92 -6.99 11.41
N GLU A 169 -17.95 -8.32 11.49
CA GLU A 169 -18.01 -9.05 12.76
C GLU A 169 -16.82 -8.70 13.67
N ILE A 170 -15.61 -8.67 13.12
CA ILE A 170 -14.39 -8.29 13.86
C ILE A 170 -14.49 -6.86 14.41
N MET A 171 -15.09 -5.94 13.65
CA MET A 171 -15.17 -4.52 14.01
C MET A 171 -16.43 -4.15 14.79
N GLN A 172 -17.38 -5.08 14.96
CA GLN A 172 -18.69 -4.80 15.55
C GLN A 172 -18.58 -4.17 16.96
N SER A 173 -17.80 -4.78 17.84
CA SER A 173 -17.63 -4.26 19.21
C SER A 173 -17.11 -2.81 19.24
N LYS A 174 -16.19 -2.46 18.30
CA LYS A 174 -15.65 -1.12 18.20
C LYS A 174 -16.65 -0.14 17.59
N ALA A 175 -17.45 -0.60 16.62
CA ALA A 175 -18.53 0.19 16.06
C ALA A 175 -19.61 0.51 17.09
N ASP A 176 -20.00 -0.47 17.91
CA ASP A 176 -20.98 -0.31 18.99
C ASP A 176 -20.48 0.66 20.07
N GLU A 177 -19.21 0.56 20.47
CA GLU A 177 -18.57 1.48 21.42
C GLU A 177 -18.64 2.94 20.94
N LEU A 178 -18.44 3.17 19.65
CA LEU A 178 -18.47 4.50 19.02
C LEU A 178 -19.86 4.89 18.49
N LYS A 179 -20.85 4.03 18.64
CA LYS A 179 -22.22 4.18 18.14
C LYS A 179 -22.26 4.43 16.62
N VAL A 180 -21.47 3.69 15.88
CA VAL A 180 -21.41 3.74 14.42
C VAL A 180 -22.08 2.50 13.84
N LYS A 181 -22.99 2.69 12.88
CA LYS A 181 -23.66 1.60 12.17
C LYS A 181 -22.80 1.11 11.02
N VAL A 182 -22.59 -0.19 10.88
CA VAL A 182 -21.89 -0.78 9.73
C VAL A 182 -22.86 -1.56 8.86
N GLU A 183 -23.03 -1.13 7.62
CA GLU A 183 -23.92 -1.72 6.63
C GLU A 183 -23.13 -2.39 5.51
N ILE A 184 -23.70 -3.42 4.91
CA ILE A 184 -23.15 -4.11 3.73
C ILE A 184 -24.21 -4.05 2.65
N ASP A 185 -23.87 -3.46 1.51
CA ASP A 185 -24.71 -3.35 0.33
C ASP A 185 -24.02 -4.02 -0.85
N LEU A 186 -24.50 -5.18 -1.24
CA LEU A 186 -23.90 -6.02 -2.29
C LEU A 186 -24.98 -6.54 -3.24
N PRO A 187 -24.71 -6.56 -4.55
CA PRO A 187 -25.57 -7.26 -5.49
C PRO A 187 -25.58 -8.77 -5.21
N ASP A 188 -26.73 -9.42 -5.53
CA ASP A 188 -26.89 -10.86 -5.31
C ASP A 188 -25.90 -11.70 -6.13
N ASP A 189 -25.59 -11.28 -7.35
CA ASP A 189 -24.76 -12.00 -8.33
C ASP A 189 -23.31 -11.53 -8.37
N LEU A 190 -22.71 -11.16 -7.23
CA LEU A 190 -21.32 -10.72 -7.18
C LEU A 190 -20.38 -11.90 -7.38
N PRO A 191 -19.49 -11.89 -8.40
CA PRO A 191 -18.53 -12.97 -8.62
C PRO A 191 -17.42 -12.97 -7.57
N ASP A 192 -16.75 -14.11 -7.38
CA ASP A 192 -15.55 -14.20 -6.57
C ASP A 192 -14.39 -13.43 -7.21
N LEU A 193 -13.55 -12.83 -6.36
CA LEU A 193 -12.33 -12.15 -6.73
C LEU A 193 -11.13 -13.10 -6.58
N GLU A 194 -10.21 -13.15 -7.54
CA GLU A 194 -8.95 -13.86 -7.40
C GLU A 194 -7.89 -12.96 -6.72
N ALA A 195 -7.70 -13.14 -5.42
CA ALA A 195 -6.84 -12.29 -4.59
C ALA A 195 -6.25 -13.07 -3.41
N ASP A 196 -5.31 -12.46 -2.68
CA ASP A 196 -4.83 -12.97 -1.39
C ASP A 196 -5.86 -12.62 -0.29
N PRO A 197 -6.53 -13.62 0.32
CA PRO A 197 -7.62 -13.37 1.26
C PRO A 197 -7.15 -12.65 2.53
N ASP A 198 -5.96 -12.97 3.06
CA ASP A 198 -5.41 -12.36 4.26
C ASP A 198 -5.03 -10.90 4.01
N LYS A 199 -4.44 -10.63 2.85
CA LYS A 199 -4.07 -9.27 2.46
C LYS A 199 -5.28 -8.40 2.14
N MET A 200 -6.29 -8.95 1.48
CA MET A 200 -7.55 -8.24 1.26
C MET A 200 -8.28 -7.96 2.58
N LYS A 201 -8.31 -8.93 3.50
CA LYS A 201 -8.85 -8.73 4.84
C LYS A 201 -8.11 -7.61 5.59
N GLN A 202 -6.78 -7.55 5.49
CA GLN A 202 -5.95 -6.49 6.06
C GLN A 202 -6.33 -5.11 5.50
N VAL A 203 -6.55 -5.00 4.19
CA VAL A 203 -6.99 -3.75 3.54
C VAL A 203 -8.36 -3.31 4.05
N ILE A 204 -9.36 -4.21 3.99
CA ILE A 204 -10.73 -3.87 4.40
C ILE A 204 -10.80 -3.52 5.88
N LEU A 205 -10.12 -4.27 6.77
CA LEU A 205 -10.08 -3.96 8.20
C LEU A 205 -9.43 -2.60 8.47
N ASN A 206 -8.37 -2.24 7.75
CA ASN A 206 -7.73 -0.94 7.92
C ASN A 206 -8.67 0.20 7.49
N LEU A 207 -9.33 0.08 6.34
CA LEU A 207 -10.27 1.11 5.86
C LEU A 207 -11.51 1.19 6.75
N LEU A 208 -12.08 0.06 7.16
CA LEU A 208 -13.25 -0.02 8.05
C LEU A 208 -12.92 0.55 9.43
N SER A 209 -11.75 0.22 9.98
CA SER A 209 -11.29 0.78 11.25
C SER A 209 -11.17 2.31 11.17
N ASN A 210 -10.63 2.86 10.09
CA ASN A 210 -10.56 4.30 9.89
C ASN A 210 -11.96 4.91 9.75
N ALA A 211 -12.84 4.31 8.97
CA ALA A 211 -14.21 4.77 8.75
C ALA A 211 -15.04 4.81 10.06
N ILE A 212 -14.84 3.84 10.96
CA ILE A 212 -15.49 3.82 12.27
C ILE A 212 -14.86 4.88 13.21
N LYS A 213 -13.53 4.97 13.24
CA LYS A 213 -12.74 5.79 14.14
C LYS A 213 -12.92 7.30 13.88
N TYR A 214 -13.01 7.68 12.60
CA TYR A 214 -13.18 9.06 12.17
C TYR A 214 -14.64 9.41 11.84
N ASN A 215 -15.58 8.58 12.29
CA ASN A 215 -17.00 8.84 12.15
C ASN A 215 -17.54 9.74 13.27
N ARG A 216 -18.75 10.17 13.08
CA ARG A 216 -19.56 10.86 14.11
C ARG A 216 -20.35 9.82 14.89
N SER A 217 -20.73 10.15 16.12
CA SER A 217 -21.73 9.37 16.85
C SER A 217 -23.02 9.28 16.03
N GLU A 218 -23.65 8.12 15.99
CA GLU A 218 -24.82 7.79 15.16
C GLU A 218 -24.56 7.84 13.63
N GLY A 219 -23.29 7.86 13.21
CA GLY A 219 -22.91 7.81 11.80
C GLY A 219 -22.98 6.40 11.23
N THR A 220 -22.81 6.31 9.92
CA THR A 220 -22.87 5.05 9.18
C THR A 220 -21.57 4.81 8.41
N VAL A 221 -21.18 3.54 8.31
CA VAL A 221 -20.16 3.05 7.38
C VAL A 221 -20.82 2.05 6.46
N THR A 222 -20.72 2.24 5.16
CA THR A 222 -21.24 1.33 4.14
C THR A 222 -20.11 0.63 3.41
N LEU A 223 -20.19 -0.69 3.31
CA LEU A 223 -19.31 -1.53 2.51
C LEU A 223 -20.08 -1.94 1.24
N GLU A 224 -19.60 -1.50 0.08
CA GLU A 224 -20.23 -1.80 -1.22
C GLU A 224 -19.23 -2.51 -2.13
N ALA A 225 -19.76 -3.32 -3.05
CA ALA A 225 -18.97 -3.88 -4.13
C ALA A 225 -19.79 -3.97 -5.41
N ASN A 226 -19.14 -3.67 -6.52
CA ASN A 226 -19.72 -3.76 -7.85
C ASN A 226 -18.68 -4.30 -8.84
N VAL A 227 -19.15 -4.83 -9.96
CA VAL A 227 -18.29 -5.28 -11.06
C VAL A 227 -18.57 -4.44 -12.30
N ASN A 228 -17.52 -3.92 -12.91
CA ASN A 228 -17.60 -3.20 -14.17
C ASN A 228 -16.40 -3.61 -15.05
N ASN A 229 -16.69 -4.09 -16.28
CA ASN A 229 -15.67 -4.42 -17.29
C ASN A 229 -14.51 -5.31 -16.78
N GLU A 230 -14.82 -6.46 -16.15
CA GLU A 230 -13.83 -7.40 -15.56
C GLU A 230 -13.01 -6.83 -14.37
N GLU A 231 -13.43 -5.72 -13.83
CA GLU A 231 -12.82 -5.09 -12.66
C GLU A 231 -13.81 -5.08 -11.49
N MET A 232 -13.35 -5.54 -10.32
CA MET A 232 -14.09 -5.46 -9.06
C MET A 232 -13.83 -4.10 -8.43
N GLN A 233 -14.89 -3.37 -8.16
CA GLN A 233 -14.86 -2.15 -7.37
C GLN A 233 -15.32 -2.46 -5.95
N LEU A 234 -14.48 -2.19 -4.94
CA LEU A 234 -14.83 -2.26 -3.52
C LEU A 234 -14.84 -0.86 -2.94
N VAL A 235 -15.88 -0.52 -2.20
CA VAL A 235 -16.06 0.81 -1.61
C VAL A 235 -16.23 0.67 -0.09
N VAL A 236 -15.49 1.51 0.65
CA VAL A 236 -15.71 1.74 2.08
C VAL A 236 -16.05 3.22 2.24
N GLN A 237 -17.31 3.49 2.52
CA GLN A 237 -17.84 4.85 2.65
C GLN A 237 -18.25 5.13 4.09
N ASP A 238 -17.93 6.30 4.61
CA ASP A 238 -18.36 6.79 5.92
C ASP A 238 -19.07 8.15 5.83
N THR A 239 -19.89 8.43 6.82
CA THR A 239 -20.56 9.73 7.03
C THR A 239 -19.86 10.60 8.07
N GLY A 240 -18.55 10.39 8.25
CA GLY A 240 -17.75 10.99 9.30
C GLY A 240 -17.37 12.45 9.08
N TYR A 241 -16.24 12.82 9.67
CA TYR A 241 -15.75 14.21 9.61
C TYR A 241 -15.18 14.60 8.25
N GLY A 242 -14.93 13.63 7.37
CA GLY A 242 -14.25 13.87 6.10
C GLY A 242 -12.79 14.27 6.29
N ILE A 243 -12.12 14.56 5.18
CA ILE A 243 -10.70 14.86 5.13
C ILE A 243 -10.51 16.23 4.50
N PRO A 244 -9.75 17.15 5.12
CA PRO A 244 -9.40 18.43 4.53
C PRO A 244 -8.63 18.29 3.21
N GLU A 245 -8.81 19.23 2.28
CA GLU A 245 -8.24 19.15 0.94
C GLU A 245 -6.70 19.14 0.92
N ASP A 246 -6.07 19.86 1.84
CA ASP A 246 -4.62 19.89 2.01
C ASP A 246 -4.06 18.53 2.48
N ALA A 247 -4.80 17.81 3.33
CA ALA A 247 -4.44 16.49 3.82
C ALA A 247 -4.60 15.40 2.73
N MET A 248 -5.53 15.57 1.78
CA MET A 248 -5.80 14.58 0.73
C MET A 248 -4.55 14.16 -0.06
N LYS A 249 -3.68 15.12 -0.40
CA LYS A 249 -2.45 14.89 -1.17
C LYS A 249 -1.42 14.03 -0.43
N HIS A 250 -1.59 13.88 0.88
CA HIS A 250 -0.62 13.24 1.78
C HIS A 250 -1.13 11.96 2.42
N LEU A 251 -2.40 11.59 2.22
CA LEU A 251 -3.06 10.45 2.90
C LEU A 251 -2.33 9.11 2.77
N PHE A 252 -1.72 8.85 1.63
CA PHE A 252 -0.98 7.62 1.37
C PHE A 252 0.52 7.72 1.67
N LYS A 253 0.99 8.89 2.18
CA LYS A 253 2.37 8.98 2.67
C LYS A 253 2.52 8.18 3.96
N LYS A 254 3.69 7.60 4.14
CA LYS A 254 4.06 6.84 5.34
C LYS A 254 4.04 7.77 6.56
N PHE A 255 3.60 7.24 7.69
CA PHE A 255 3.50 7.95 8.98
C PHE A 255 2.65 9.23 8.96
N PHE A 256 1.99 9.54 7.83
CA PHE A 256 1.16 10.73 7.74
C PHE A 256 -0.11 10.59 8.59
N ARG A 257 -0.41 11.65 9.33
CA ARG A 257 -1.64 11.84 10.12
C ARG A 257 -2.11 13.27 9.94
N ALA A 258 -3.41 13.49 9.79
CA ALA A 258 -3.96 14.84 9.72
C ALA A 258 -3.86 15.50 11.10
N HIS A 259 -3.26 16.68 11.18
CA HIS A 259 -2.92 17.39 12.43
C HIS A 259 -4.07 17.54 13.44
N GLU A 260 -5.30 17.70 12.96
CA GLU A 260 -6.47 17.86 13.84
C GLU A 260 -6.85 16.60 14.65
N THR A 261 -6.25 15.46 14.31
CA THR A 261 -6.57 14.15 14.92
C THR A 261 -5.40 13.50 15.67
N GLU A 262 -4.21 14.11 15.65
CA GLU A 262 -2.99 13.51 16.24
C GLU A 262 -3.15 13.19 17.74
N ASP A 263 -3.75 14.08 18.50
CA ASP A 263 -3.87 13.92 19.96
C ASP A 263 -5.09 13.09 20.41
N LYS A 264 -6.06 12.87 19.53
CA LYS A 264 -7.35 12.27 19.92
C LYS A 264 -7.51 10.81 19.52
N VAL A 265 -6.76 10.34 18.54
CA VAL A 265 -7.04 9.04 17.92
C VAL A 265 -5.76 8.25 17.65
N ALA A 266 -5.58 7.12 18.33
CA ALA A 266 -4.41 6.26 18.18
C ALA A 266 -4.26 5.69 16.75
N GLY A 267 -3.04 5.70 16.17
CA GLY A 267 -2.75 5.12 14.86
C GLY A 267 -1.28 5.24 14.52
N THR A 268 -0.79 4.37 13.63
CA THR A 268 0.61 4.29 13.23
C THR A 268 0.95 5.16 12.00
N GLY A 269 -0.06 5.68 11.28
CA GLY A 269 0.15 6.38 10.01
C GLY A 269 0.62 5.48 8.85
N LEU A 270 0.71 4.16 9.06
CA LEU A 270 1.18 3.21 8.05
C LEU A 270 0.04 2.46 7.35
N GLY A 271 -1.16 2.44 7.92
CA GLY A 271 -2.26 1.62 7.42
C GLY A 271 -2.63 1.90 5.97
N LEU A 272 -2.85 3.16 5.60
CA LEU A 272 -3.22 3.53 4.23
C LEU A 272 -2.09 3.28 3.22
N SER A 273 -0.83 3.52 3.60
CA SER A 273 0.32 3.20 2.73
C SER A 273 0.45 1.69 2.50
N ILE A 274 0.22 0.86 3.52
CA ILE A 274 0.18 -0.61 3.42
C ILE A 274 -0.99 -1.04 2.52
N SER A 275 -2.19 -0.48 2.73
CA SER A 275 -3.36 -0.79 1.90
C SER A 275 -3.08 -0.50 0.43
N LYS A 276 -2.47 0.66 0.12
CA LYS A 276 -2.08 1.01 -1.25
C LYS A 276 -1.08 0.02 -1.85
N GLN A 277 -0.07 -0.39 -1.09
CA GLN A 277 0.93 -1.36 -1.56
C GLN A 277 0.31 -2.75 -1.80
N ILE A 278 -0.61 -3.19 -0.95
CA ILE A 278 -1.32 -4.46 -1.14
C ILE A 278 -2.18 -4.39 -2.41
N VAL A 279 -2.97 -3.33 -2.59
CA VAL A 279 -3.83 -3.15 -3.76
C VAL A 279 -2.99 -3.09 -5.05
N GLN A 280 -1.87 -2.35 -5.05
CA GLN A 280 -0.94 -2.30 -6.18
C GLN A 280 -0.28 -3.65 -6.46
N GLY A 281 0.05 -4.42 -5.42
CA GLY A 281 0.56 -5.79 -5.57
C GLY A 281 -0.45 -6.74 -6.21
N HIS A 282 -1.75 -6.45 -6.10
CA HIS A 282 -2.83 -7.12 -6.82
C HIS A 282 -3.13 -6.49 -8.19
N ARG A 283 -2.26 -5.58 -8.68
CA ARG A 283 -2.43 -4.83 -9.96
C ARG A 283 -3.67 -3.94 -9.97
N GLY A 284 -4.17 -3.59 -8.80
CA GLY A 284 -5.30 -2.69 -8.61
C GLY A 284 -4.88 -1.25 -8.34
N SER A 285 -5.88 -0.40 -8.15
CA SER A 285 -5.71 0.99 -7.73
C SER A 285 -6.64 1.32 -6.56
N ILE A 286 -6.27 2.33 -5.78
CA ILE A 286 -7.08 2.86 -4.68
C ILE A 286 -7.22 4.36 -4.85
N GLU A 287 -8.46 4.83 -4.77
CA GLU A 287 -8.84 6.24 -4.83
C GLU A 287 -9.53 6.65 -3.53
N VAL A 288 -9.54 7.95 -3.28
CA VAL A 288 -10.25 8.54 -2.15
C VAL A 288 -11.05 9.74 -2.62
N LYS A 289 -12.32 9.79 -2.20
CA LYS A 289 -13.19 10.95 -2.37
C LYS A 289 -13.64 11.38 -0.99
N SER A 290 -13.38 12.63 -0.63
CA SER A 290 -13.74 13.14 0.68
C SER A 290 -13.98 14.63 0.62
N LYS A 291 -14.87 15.09 1.49
CA LYS A 291 -15.10 16.52 1.74
C LYS A 291 -15.27 16.72 3.23
N ALA A 292 -14.56 17.71 3.76
CA ALA A 292 -14.63 18.04 5.17
C ALA A 292 -16.09 18.29 5.59
N GLY A 293 -16.54 17.59 6.62
CA GLY A 293 -17.91 17.65 7.12
C GLY A 293 -18.92 16.70 6.45
N GLU A 294 -18.59 16.02 5.35
CA GLU A 294 -19.54 15.18 4.60
C GLU A 294 -19.18 13.68 4.63
N GLY A 295 -17.97 13.31 5.07
CA GLY A 295 -17.49 11.93 5.14
C GLY A 295 -16.45 11.59 4.08
N THR A 296 -16.11 10.30 3.98
CA THR A 296 -15.04 9.81 3.10
C THR A 296 -15.49 8.52 2.41
N SER A 297 -15.10 8.35 1.14
CA SER A 297 -15.22 7.12 0.38
C SER A 297 -13.85 6.68 -0.11
N PHE A 298 -13.39 5.52 0.32
CA PHE A 298 -12.24 4.82 -0.28
C PHE A 298 -12.74 3.84 -1.32
N ILE A 299 -12.21 3.91 -2.53
CA ILE A 299 -12.62 3.12 -3.68
C ILE A 299 -11.42 2.31 -4.15
N ILE A 300 -11.55 0.99 -4.17
CA ILE A 300 -10.53 0.06 -4.61
C ILE A 300 -10.98 -0.57 -5.91
N TYR A 301 -10.12 -0.60 -6.91
CA TYR A 301 -10.32 -1.28 -8.18
C TYR A 301 -9.35 -2.45 -8.29
N LEU A 302 -9.86 -3.63 -8.58
CA LEU A 302 -9.07 -4.87 -8.66
C LEU A 302 -9.49 -5.67 -9.89
N PRO A 303 -8.56 -6.18 -10.70
CA PRO A 303 -8.90 -7.11 -11.76
C PRO A 303 -9.54 -8.37 -11.16
N LEU A 304 -10.65 -8.86 -11.74
CA LEU A 304 -11.37 -10.05 -11.26
C LEU A 304 -10.48 -11.29 -11.21
N ARG A 305 -9.52 -11.38 -12.13
CA ARG A 305 -8.56 -12.49 -12.21
C ARG A 305 -7.15 -12.00 -12.01
N ALA A 306 -6.38 -12.76 -11.23
CA ALA A 306 -4.95 -12.55 -11.15
C ALA A 306 -4.33 -12.81 -12.53
N ALA A 307 -3.51 -11.88 -13.02
CA ALA A 307 -2.77 -12.16 -14.23
C ALA A 307 -1.76 -13.29 -13.93
N ARG A 308 -1.91 -14.41 -14.61
CA ARG A 308 -0.93 -15.50 -14.59
C ARG A 308 0.29 -15.02 -15.37
N ASP A 309 1.44 -14.89 -14.69
CA ASP A 309 2.75 -14.63 -15.32
C ASP A 309 3.16 -15.78 -16.24
#